data_8209e65243033878198ce1568afa3259
#
_entry.id   8209e65243033878198ce1568afa3259
#
_cell.length_a   1.000
_cell.length_b   1.000
_cell.length_c   1.000
_cell.angle_alpha   90.00
_cell.angle_beta   90.00
_cell.angle_gamma   90.00
#
_symmetry.space_group_name_H-M   'P 1'
#
loop_
_entity.id
_entity.type
_entity.pdbx_description
1 polymer ?
#
loop_
_entity_poly.entity_id
_entity_poly.type
_entity_poly.pdbx_seq_one_letter_code
_entity_poly.pdbx_strand_id
1 'polypeptide(L)'
;MFTDLEAFAASDAFDAAYIASPNLCHFDQAMCLLRHGKHVLLEKPGVLTRKQTETLVETAKAHHVVYLEAMRLVFDDALPIIRDALPEIGTLRRVTAEFTQYSSRYDRVRAGEPHINAFDPALCNAAILDMGCYPIHALISLFGEPAHVSAEAYHLESGFEAGGIALLRYDGFVCEAIWSKVCKQAAPTTFMGEDGSILLDDINHIRRIWLVRRSGETVELPYREKLPNNMMYELREFAGYIASGTQPEKRNRDSILTAAVIEEARRQTGTTFDGL
;
A
#
# COMPACT_ATOMS: atom_id res chain seq x y z
N MET A 1 13.10 28.10 3.61
CA MET A 1 13.40 26.77 4.18
C MET A 1 13.06 26.82 5.65
N PHE A 2 12.33 25.84 6.18
CA PHE A 2 11.95 25.75 7.58
C PHE A 2 12.72 24.59 8.22
N THR A 3 13.09 24.72 9.49
CA THR A 3 13.75 23.69 10.31
C THR A 3 12.90 23.27 11.49
N ASP A 4 11.77 23.97 11.70
CA ASP A 4 10.78 23.69 12.73
C ASP A 4 9.43 23.37 12.08
N LEU A 5 8.79 22.28 12.53
CA LEU A 5 7.56 21.75 11.95
C LEU A 5 6.37 22.68 12.22
N GLU A 6 6.25 23.22 13.45
CA GLU A 6 5.16 24.10 13.82
C GLU A 6 5.23 25.42 13.06
N ALA A 7 6.43 26.02 12.95
CA ALA A 7 6.65 27.24 12.17
C ALA A 7 6.38 27.01 10.67
N PHE A 8 6.69 25.81 10.14
CA PHE A 8 6.34 25.41 8.78
C PHE A 8 4.84 25.32 8.59
N ALA A 9 4.15 24.58 9.46
CA ALA A 9 2.71 24.34 9.38
C ALA A 9 1.89 25.65 9.53
N ALA A 10 2.33 26.54 10.41
CA ALA A 10 1.67 27.85 10.64
C ALA A 10 1.92 28.87 9.52
N SER A 11 2.79 28.58 8.57
CA SER A 11 3.15 29.53 7.52
C SER A 11 2.07 29.61 6.43
N ASP A 12 1.85 30.78 5.87
CA ASP A 12 0.95 31.02 4.71
C ASP A 12 1.63 30.74 3.36
N ALA A 13 2.82 30.11 3.36
CA ALA A 13 3.61 29.89 2.15
C ALA A 13 3.08 28.78 1.25
N PHE A 14 2.16 27.94 1.74
CA PHE A 14 1.61 26.80 1.00
C PHE A 14 0.24 26.37 1.57
N ASP A 15 -0.55 25.68 0.75
CA ASP A 15 -1.86 25.14 1.12
C ASP A 15 -1.82 23.61 1.30
N ALA A 16 -0.88 22.94 0.65
CA ALA A 16 -0.75 21.49 0.66
C ALA A 16 0.71 21.03 0.83
N ALA A 17 0.91 19.95 1.56
CA ALA A 17 2.22 19.34 1.79
C ALA A 17 2.25 17.88 1.34
N TYR A 18 3.36 17.48 0.73
CA TYR A 18 3.71 16.09 0.49
C TYR A 18 4.73 15.65 1.54
N ILE A 19 4.37 14.65 2.36
CA ILE A 19 5.23 14.11 3.41
C ILE A 19 5.91 12.85 2.88
N ALA A 20 7.24 12.86 2.84
CA ALA A 20 8.09 11.75 2.41
C ALA A 20 9.27 11.54 3.39
N SER A 21 9.01 11.73 4.67
CA SER A 21 9.94 11.51 5.78
C SER A 21 10.03 10.01 6.15
N PRO A 22 10.86 9.59 7.11
CA PRO A 22 10.80 8.24 7.66
C PRO A 22 9.44 7.91 8.28
N ASN A 23 9.01 6.64 8.18
CA ASN A 23 7.70 6.17 8.67
C ASN A 23 7.37 6.60 10.11
N LEU A 24 8.37 6.58 10.99
CA LEU A 24 8.26 7.02 12.38
C LEU A 24 7.70 8.44 12.52
N CYS A 25 7.98 9.33 11.56
CA CYS A 25 7.60 10.74 11.62
C CYS A 25 6.22 11.04 10.99
N HIS A 26 5.64 10.09 10.25
CA HIS A 26 4.48 10.32 9.40
C HIS A 26 3.26 10.83 10.18
N PHE A 27 2.93 10.15 11.28
CA PHE A 27 1.72 10.48 12.06
C PHE A 27 1.79 11.89 12.64
N ASP A 28 2.86 12.22 13.35
CA ASP A 28 2.98 13.52 14.03
C ASP A 28 3.06 14.67 13.05
N GLN A 29 3.80 14.48 11.94
CA GLN A 29 3.90 15.51 10.90
C GLN A 29 2.57 15.74 10.19
N ALA A 30 1.84 14.68 9.84
CA ALA A 30 0.54 14.78 9.22
C ALA A 30 -0.47 15.44 10.17
N MET A 31 -0.51 15.04 11.44
CA MET A 31 -1.38 15.65 12.46
C MET A 31 -1.12 17.14 12.65
N CYS A 32 0.16 17.55 12.71
CA CYS A 32 0.54 18.96 12.82
C CYS A 32 -0.01 19.76 11.62
N LEU A 33 0.27 19.31 10.39
CA LEU A 33 -0.17 20.00 9.17
C LEU A 33 -1.69 20.06 9.03
N LEU A 34 -2.40 18.95 9.28
CA LEU A 34 -3.87 18.92 9.20
C LEU A 34 -4.52 19.89 10.19
N ARG A 35 -4.00 19.96 11.44
CA ARG A 35 -4.50 20.90 12.48
C ARG A 35 -4.27 22.36 12.11
N HIS A 36 -3.24 22.65 11.31
CA HIS A 36 -3.00 24.00 10.77
C HIS A 36 -3.75 24.28 9.46
N GLY A 37 -4.72 23.43 9.09
CA GLY A 37 -5.53 23.64 7.90
C GLY A 37 -4.79 23.40 6.58
N LYS A 38 -3.74 22.57 6.59
CA LYS A 38 -3.00 22.20 5.37
C LYS A 38 -3.47 20.85 4.83
N HIS A 39 -3.66 20.76 3.51
CA HIS A 39 -3.91 19.49 2.84
C HIS A 39 -2.66 18.61 2.89
N VAL A 40 -2.83 17.29 3.08
CA VAL A 40 -1.71 16.35 3.23
C VAL A 40 -1.81 15.19 2.25
N LEU A 41 -0.78 15.04 1.41
CA LEU A 41 -0.47 13.80 0.70
C LEU A 41 0.66 13.11 1.47
N LEU A 42 0.40 11.92 2.01
CA LEU A 42 1.33 11.20 2.87
C LEU A 42 1.87 9.96 2.15
N GLU A 43 3.21 9.82 2.08
CA GLU A 43 3.83 8.62 1.54
C GLU A 43 3.37 7.33 2.24
N LYS A 44 3.35 6.26 1.44
CA LYS A 44 3.08 4.91 1.97
C LYS A 44 4.30 4.34 2.73
N PRO A 45 4.12 3.50 3.74
CA PRO A 45 2.84 3.30 4.43
C PRO A 45 2.44 4.58 5.14
N GLY A 46 1.17 4.96 5.06
CA GLY A 46 0.72 6.22 5.62
C GLY A 46 1.08 6.30 7.11
N VAL A 47 0.54 5.38 7.91
CA VAL A 47 0.87 5.21 9.32
C VAL A 47 0.78 3.74 9.73
N LEU A 48 1.10 3.43 10.99
CA LEU A 48 1.40 2.07 11.44
C LEU A 48 0.20 1.32 12.02
N THR A 49 -0.91 2.02 12.33
CA THR A 49 -2.09 1.42 12.94
C THR A 49 -3.39 1.93 12.31
N ARG A 50 -4.44 1.11 12.40
CA ARG A 50 -5.80 1.51 12.04
C ARG A 50 -6.22 2.80 12.74
N LYS A 51 -5.99 2.89 14.06
CA LYS A 51 -6.40 4.05 14.87
C LYS A 51 -5.72 5.34 14.44
N GLN A 52 -4.42 5.28 14.09
CA GLN A 52 -3.71 6.44 13.56
C GLN A 52 -4.32 6.91 12.23
N THR A 53 -4.61 5.97 11.30
CA THR A 53 -5.22 6.31 10.01
C THR A 53 -6.61 6.94 10.19
N GLU A 54 -7.46 6.36 11.05
CA GLU A 54 -8.76 6.90 11.40
C GLU A 54 -8.64 8.32 11.96
N THR A 55 -7.68 8.55 12.87
CA THR A 55 -7.44 9.86 13.48
C THR A 55 -7.03 10.92 12.45
N LEU A 56 -6.16 10.57 11.49
CA LEU A 56 -5.79 11.50 10.41
C LEU A 56 -6.99 11.86 9.52
N VAL A 57 -7.79 10.87 9.15
CA VAL A 57 -9.01 11.07 8.32
C VAL A 57 -10.02 11.96 9.05
N GLU A 58 -10.29 11.69 10.33
CA GLU A 58 -11.21 12.48 11.15
C GLU A 58 -10.69 13.91 11.33
N THR A 59 -9.39 14.08 11.57
CA THR A 59 -8.77 15.40 11.72
C THR A 59 -8.88 16.21 10.41
N ALA A 60 -8.58 15.59 9.28
CA ALA A 60 -8.71 16.24 7.97
C ALA A 60 -10.14 16.71 7.70
N LYS A 61 -11.15 15.89 8.01
CA LYS A 61 -12.57 16.26 7.90
C LYS A 61 -12.92 17.42 8.81
N ALA A 62 -12.49 17.37 10.07
CA ALA A 62 -12.79 18.43 11.06
C ALA A 62 -12.19 19.78 10.69
N HIS A 63 -11.04 19.78 10.01
CA HIS A 63 -10.36 21.00 9.56
C HIS A 63 -10.68 21.37 8.09
N HIS A 64 -11.60 20.66 7.43
CA HIS A 64 -12.01 20.90 6.04
C HIS A 64 -10.85 20.84 5.03
N VAL A 65 -9.86 19.97 5.28
CA VAL A 65 -8.73 19.71 4.41
C VAL A 65 -8.73 18.28 3.90
N VAL A 66 -7.95 18.00 2.86
CA VAL A 66 -7.81 16.67 2.26
C VAL A 66 -6.63 15.96 2.89
N TYR A 67 -6.84 14.73 3.36
CA TYR A 67 -5.81 13.74 3.65
C TYR A 67 -5.88 12.63 2.61
N LEU A 68 -4.75 12.24 2.02
CA LEU A 68 -4.64 11.15 1.06
C LEU A 68 -3.33 10.40 1.26
N GLU A 69 -3.38 9.07 1.33
CA GLU A 69 -2.19 8.22 1.30
C GLU A 69 -1.74 8.00 -0.15
N ALA A 70 -0.44 8.17 -0.41
CA ALA A 70 0.18 8.04 -1.72
C ALA A 70 0.39 6.56 -2.11
N MET A 71 -0.69 5.79 -2.17
CA MET A 71 -0.69 4.39 -2.62
C MET A 71 -0.87 4.33 -4.14
N ARG A 72 0.15 4.68 -4.89
CA ARG A 72 0.17 4.91 -6.35
C ARG A 72 -0.59 3.89 -7.19
N LEU A 73 -0.59 2.60 -6.81
CA LEU A 73 -1.17 1.52 -7.60
C LEU A 73 -2.70 1.62 -7.80
N VAL A 74 -3.40 2.37 -6.93
CA VAL A 74 -4.87 2.48 -6.99
C VAL A 74 -5.37 3.71 -7.74
N PHE A 75 -4.46 4.54 -8.24
CA PHE A 75 -4.80 5.79 -8.91
C PHE A 75 -4.79 5.68 -10.43
N ASP A 76 -4.41 4.54 -11.00
CA ASP A 76 -4.51 4.28 -12.44
C ASP A 76 -5.68 3.33 -12.78
N ASP A 77 -5.85 3.01 -14.08
CA ASP A 77 -6.97 2.21 -14.55
C ASP A 77 -6.79 0.69 -14.40
N ALA A 78 -5.67 0.20 -13.88
CA ALA A 78 -5.39 -1.24 -13.83
C ALA A 78 -6.37 -2.01 -12.93
N LEU A 79 -6.62 -1.54 -11.70
CA LEU A 79 -7.56 -2.20 -10.79
C LEU A 79 -9.01 -2.15 -11.28
N PRO A 80 -9.54 -1.04 -11.85
CA PRO A 80 -10.81 -1.04 -12.55
C PRO A 80 -10.90 -2.11 -13.66
N ILE A 81 -9.91 -2.22 -14.54
CA ILE A 81 -9.88 -3.23 -15.62
C ILE A 81 -9.92 -4.66 -15.06
N ILE A 82 -9.16 -4.93 -13.99
CA ILE A 82 -9.20 -6.24 -13.31
C ILE A 82 -10.59 -6.51 -12.76
N ARG A 83 -11.20 -5.54 -12.06
CA ARG A 83 -12.55 -5.68 -11.50
C ARG A 83 -13.60 -6.00 -12.57
N ASP A 84 -13.53 -5.31 -13.70
CA ASP A 84 -14.47 -5.49 -14.82
C ASP A 84 -14.27 -6.86 -15.49
N ALA A 85 -13.07 -7.43 -15.46
CA ALA A 85 -12.75 -8.75 -16.02
C ALA A 85 -13.04 -9.92 -15.06
N LEU A 86 -13.22 -9.70 -13.75
CA LEU A 86 -13.50 -10.78 -12.79
C LEU A 86 -14.69 -11.69 -13.18
N PRO A 87 -15.82 -11.18 -13.71
CA PRO A 87 -16.91 -12.04 -14.15
C PRO A 87 -16.55 -13.04 -15.25
N GLU A 88 -15.51 -12.75 -16.06
CA GLU A 88 -15.10 -13.62 -17.18
C GLU A 88 -14.35 -14.88 -16.72
N ILE A 89 -13.89 -14.94 -15.48
CA ILE A 89 -13.22 -16.12 -14.92
C ILE A 89 -14.15 -16.99 -14.08
N GLY A 90 -15.46 -16.70 -14.05
CA GLY A 90 -16.44 -17.42 -13.25
C GLY A 90 -16.32 -17.12 -11.75
N THR A 91 -16.69 -18.09 -10.92
CA THR A 91 -16.59 -17.92 -9.47
C THR A 91 -15.12 -17.82 -9.03
N LEU A 92 -14.73 -16.67 -8.46
CA LEU A 92 -13.38 -16.48 -7.92
C LEU A 92 -13.14 -17.45 -6.74
N ARG A 93 -11.99 -18.13 -6.72
CA ARG A 93 -11.64 -19.10 -5.68
C ARG A 93 -10.36 -18.75 -4.95
N ARG A 94 -9.38 -18.20 -5.64
CA ARG A 94 -8.09 -17.87 -5.07
C ARG A 94 -7.46 -16.66 -5.75
N VAL A 95 -6.75 -15.84 -4.98
CA VAL A 95 -5.85 -14.81 -5.50
C VAL A 95 -4.48 -14.99 -4.88
N THR A 96 -3.42 -14.94 -5.69
CA THR A 96 -2.05 -14.82 -5.22
C THR A 96 -1.52 -13.47 -5.69
N ALA A 97 -1.38 -12.53 -4.78
CA ALA A 97 -0.84 -11.20 -5.02
C ALA A 97 0.52 -11.08 -4.35
N GLU A 98 1.56 -10.81 -5.11
CA GLU A 98 2.92 -10.85 -4.59
C GLU A 98 3.73 -9.64 -5.04
N PHE A 99 4.38 -8.98 -4.07
CA PHE A 99 5.44 -8.02 -4.33
C PHE A 99 6.70 -8.40 -3.57
N THR A 100 7.65 -8.97 -4.29
CA THR A 100 8.96 -9.34 -3.75
C THR A 100 10.06 -8.73 -4.61
N GLN A 101 11.05 -8.17 -3.95
CA GLN A 101 12.20 -7.56 -4.60
C GLN A 101 13.46 -7.78 -3.78
N TYR A 102 14.51 -8.28 -4.42
CA TYR A 102 15.83 -8.24 -3.82
C TYR A 102 16.31 -6.80 -3.77
N SER A 103 16.32 -6.21 -2.57
CA SER A 103 16.69 -4.81 -2.37
C SER A 103 18.14 -4.58 -2.79
N SER A 104 18.39 -3.51 -3.54
CA SER A 104 19.75 -3.08 -3.91
C SER A 104 20.66 -2.75 -2.71
N ARG A 105 20.06 -2.62 -1.50
CA ARG A 105 20.79 -2.37 -0.25
C ARG A 105 21.05 -3.64 0.55
N TYR A 106 20.46 -4.78 0.15
CA TYR A 106 20.51 -5.99 0.97
C TYR A 106 21.92 -6.62 1.00
N ASP A 107 22.71 -6.52 -0.08
CA ASP A 107 24.10 -7.00 -0.06
C ASP A 107 24.94 -6.27 0.99
N ARG A 108 24.69 -4.99 1.24
CA ARG A 108 25.35 -4.22 2.31
C ARG A 108 24.94 -4.74 3.71
N VAL A 109 23.65 -5.09 3.89
CA VAL A 109 23.18 -5.73 5.13
C VAL A 109 23.86 -7.09 5.33
N ARG A 110 23.95 -7.92 4.28
CA ARG A 110 24.66 -9.22 4.32
C ARG A 110 26.16 -9.06 4.62
N ALA A 111 26.76 -7.97 4.17
CA ALA A 111 28.14 -7.66 4.46
C ALA A 111 28.35 -7.11 5.90
N GLY A 112 27.29 -6.97 6.70
CA GLY A 112 27.36 -6.46 8.06
C GLY A 112 27.54 -4.94 8.16
N GLU A 113 27.25 -4.18 7.09
CA GLU A 113 27.30 -2.72 7.19
C GLU A 113 26.26 -2.19 8.17
N PRO A 114 26.64 -1.33 9.11
CA PRO A 114 25.70 -0.75 10.08
C PRO A 114 24.83 0.35 9.44
N HIS A 115 23.71 0.64 10.09
CA HIS A 115 22.85 1.81 9.78
C HIS A 115 22.32 1.89 8.35
N ILE A 116 21.84 0.77 7.82
CA ILE A 116 21.10 0.75 6.55
C ILE A 116 19.64 1.12 6.83
N ASN A 117 19.29 2.40 6.74
CA ASN A 117 17.96 2.94 7.12
C ASN A 117 16.79 2.09 6.64
N ALA A 118 16.83 1.60 5.39
CA ALA A 118 15.76 0.79 4.81
C ALA A 118 15.60 -0.61 5.43
N PHE A 119 16.49 -1.02 6.33
CA PHE A 119 16.50 -2.27 7.09
C PHE A 119 16.61 -2.03 8.61
N ASP A 120 16.30 -0.81 9.05
CA ASP A 120 16.37 -0.42 10.45
C ASP A 120 14.97 -0.43 11.09
N PRO A 121 14.66 -1.38 12.00
CA PRO A 121 13.38 -1.43 12.70
C PRO A 121 13.13 -0.19 13.58
N ALA A 122 14.19 0.47 14.10
CA ALA A 122 14.06 1.68 14.93
C ALA A 122 13.43 2.86 14.17
N LEU A 123 13.45 2.83 12.82
CA LEU A 123 12.76 3.80 11.96
C LEU A 123 11.35 3.36 11.57
N CYS A 124 10.79 2.36 12.25
CA CYS A 124 9.52 1.72 11.91
C CYS A 124 9.53 1.12 10.49
N ASN A 125 10.65 0.49 10.09
CA ASN A 125 10.75 -0.20 8.80
C ASN A 125 10.60 -1.72 8.98
N ALA A 126 9.83 -2.31 8.06
CA ALA A 126 9.63 -3.75 7.90
C ALA A 126 9.27 -4.04 6.44
N ALA A 127 9.49 -5.25 5.96
CA ALA A 127 9.14 -5.60 4.58
C ALA A 127 7.62 -5.57 4.34
N ILE A 128 6.80 -5.91 5.33
CA ILE A 128 5.34 -5.79 5.22
C ILE A 128 4.91 -4.34 4.96
N LEU A 129 5.57 -3.37 5.58
CA LEU A 129 5.27 -1.94 5.42
C LEU A 129 5.76 -1.39 4.08
N ASP A 130 6.91 -1.84 3.60
CA ASP A 130 7.51 -1.33 2.36
C ASP A 130 7.01 -2.05 1.12
N MET A 131 6.85 -3.37 1.20
CA MET A 131 6.48 -4.26 0.08
C MET A 131 5.06 -4.82 0.25
N GLY A 132 4.73 -5.36 1.43
CA GLY A 132 3.45 -6.01 1.71
C GLY A 132 2.24 -5.08 1.62
N CYS A 133 2.42 -3.80 1.87
CA CYS A 133 1.35 -2.81 1.74
C CYS A 133 0.74 -2.78 0.32
N TYR A 134 1.51 -3.03 -0.74
CA TYR A 134 1.01 -3.03 -2.12
C TYR A 134 0.00 -4.16 -2.40
N PRO A 135 0.36 -5.45 -2.26
CA PRO A 135 -0.60 -6.53 -2.49
C PRO A 135 -1.78 -6.46 -1.52
N ILE A 136 -1.57 -6.11 -0.24
CA ILE A 136 -2.66 -5.98 0.74
C ILE A 136 -3.62 -4.86 0.30
N HIS A 137 -3.12 -3.67 -0.04
CA HIS A 137 -3.96 -2.55 -0.46
C HIS A 137 -4.70 -2.83 -1.77
N ALA A 138 -4.07 -3.50 -2.74
CA ALA A 138 -4.72 -3.92 -3.98
C ALA A 138 -5.92 -4.83 -3.70
N LEU A 139 -5.74 -5.85 -2.84
CA LEU A 139 -6.80 -6.79 -2.45
C LEU A 139 -7.93 -6.08 -1.70
N ILE A 140 -7.61 -5.18 -0.77
CA ILE A 140 -8.58 -4.35 -0.06
C ILE A 140 -9.36 -3.46 -1.03
N SER A 141 -8.68 -2.81 -1.98
CA SER A 141 -9.34 -1.93 -2.96
C SER A 141 -10.29 -2.67 -3.89
N LEU A 142 -10.00 -3.95 -4.20
CA LEU A 142 -10.84 -4.82 -5.04
C LEU A 142 -11.99 -5.46 -4.27
N PHE A 143 -11.74 -5.96 -3.05
CA PHE A 143 -12.65 -6.87 -2.35
C PHE A 143 -13.14 -6.35 -0.99
N GLY A 144 -12.58 -5.25 -0.49
CA GLY A 144 -12.94 -4.69 0.82
C GLY A 144 -12.33 -5.44 2.00
N GLU A 145 -12.99 -5.39 3.14
CA GLU A 145 -12.53 -5.96 4.41
C GLU A 145 -12.60 -7.50 4.39
N PRO A 146 -11.49 -8.20 4.68
CA PRO A 146 -11.51 -9.66 4.80
C PRO A 146 -12.21 -10.10 6.10
N ALA A 147 -12.88 -11.25 6.06
CA ALA A 147 -13.51 -11.84 7.24
C ALA A 147 -12.49 -12.39 8.26
N HIS A 148 -11.27 -12.67 7.83
CA HIS A 148 -10.19 -13.16 8.69
C HIS A 148 -8.82 -12.93 8.05
N VAL A 149 -7.80 -12.71 8.90
CA VAL A 149 -6.41 -12.55 8.52
C VAL A 149 -5.57 -13.57 9.29
N SER A 150 -4.69 -14.31 8.60
CA SER A 150 -3.63 -15.12 9.18
C SER A 150 -2.31 -14.75 8.53
N ALA A 151 -1.23 -14.64 9.29
CA ALA A 151 0.06 -14.21 8.74
C ALA A 151 1.24 -14.96 9.37
N GLU A 152 2.27 -15.19 8.55
CA GLU A 152 3.58 -15.70 8.92
C GLU A 152 4.67 -14.85 8.29
N ALA A 153 5.78 -14.65 9.00
CA ALA A 153 6.90 -13.86 8.50
C ALA A 153 8.24 -14.45 8.95
N TYR A 154 9.30 -14.10 8.24
CA TYR A 154 10.66 -14.40 8.64
C TYR A 154 11.45 -13.12 8.90
N HIS A 155 12.31 -13.19 9.91
CA HIS A 155 13.13 -12.08 10.36
C HIS A 155 14.60 -12.37 10.12
N LEU A 156 15.39 -11.33 9.86
CA LEU A 156 16.85 -11.40 9.86
C LEU A 156 17.37 -11.45 11.32
N GLU A 157 18.63 -11.79 11.49
CA GLU A 157 19.29 -11.79 12.81
C GLU A 157 19.21 -10.42 13.53
N SER A 158 19.10 -9.34 12.76
CA SER A 158 18.90 -7.98 13.28
C SER A 158 17.50 -7.71 13.86
N GLY A 159 16.57 -8.67 13.78
CA GLY A 159 15.15 -8.49 14.11
C GLY A 159 14.32 -7.82 13.02
N PHE A 160 14.93 -7.40 11.89
CA PHE A 160 14.19 -6.82 10.77
C PHE A 160 13.29 -7.87 10.12
N GLU A 161 11.98 -7.61 10.01
CA GLU A 161 11.04 -8.45 9.27
C GLU A 161 11.33 -8.28 7.77
N ALA A 162 11.79 -9.37 7.13
CA ALA A 162 12.38 -9.35 5.79
C ALA A 162 11.43 -9.88 4.71
N GLY A 163 10.35 -10.54 5.10
CA GLY A 163 9.31 -11.02 4.21
C GLY A 163 8.31 -11.93 4.91
N GLY A 164 7.20 -12.18 4.24
CA GLY A 164 6.12 -12.98 4.82
C GLY A 164 4.97 -13.19 3.85
N ILE A 165 3.90 -13.76 4.40
CA ILE A 165 2.64 -14.03 3.74
C ILE A 165 1.48 -13.72 4.68
N ALA A 166 0.42 -13.10 4.15
CA ALA A 166 -0.87 -12.98 4.80
C ALA A 166 -1.94 -13.69 3.98
N LEU A 167 -2.74 -14.51 4.63
CA LEU A 167 -3.94 -15.13 4.07
C LEU A 167 -5.15 -14.29 4.46
N LEU A 168 -5.82 -13.71 3.49
CA LEU A 168 -7.02 -12.91 3.65
C LEU A 168 -8.22 -13.76 3.21
N ARG A 169 -9.08 -14.15 4.16
CA ARG A 169 -10.26 -14.96 3.87
C ARG A 169 -11.46 -14.06 3.59
N TYR A 170 -12.08 -14.27 2.45
CA TYR A 170 -13.35 -13.68 2.04
C TYR A 170 -14.44 -14.76 1.95
N ASP A 171 -15.68 -14.35 1.69
CA ASP A 171 -16.76 -15.31 1.45
C ASP A 171 -16.56 -16.01 0.09
N GLY A 172 -16.36 -17.31 0.13
CA GLY A 172 -16.18 -18.18 -1.05
C GLY A 172 -14.78 -18.23 -1.66
N PHE A 173 -13.81 -17.39 -1.23
CA PHE A 173 -12.44 -17.39 -1.75
C PHE A 173 -11.40 -16.95 -0.72
N VAL A 174 -10.13 -17.20 -1.05
CA VAL A 174 -8.98 -16.78 -0.23
C VAL A 174 -7.98 -16.00 -1.08
N CYS A 175 -7.36 -14.98 -0.47
CA CYS A 175 -6.26 -14.24 -1.08
C CYS A 175 -4.97 -14.47 -0.29
N GLU A 176 -3.86 -14.60 -1.02
CA GLU A 176 -2.50 -14.62 -0.51
C GLU A 176 -1.85 -13.27 -0.85
N ALA A 177 -1.48 -12.50 0.15
CA ALA A 177 -0.63 -11.34 0.00
C ALA A 177 0.79 -11.75 0.42
N ILE A 178 1.74 -11.73 -0.51
CA ILE A 178 3.11 -12.21 -0.30
C ILE A 178 4.07 -11.04 -0.49
N TRP A 179 5.06 -10.94 0.39
CA TRP A 179 6.06 -9.88 0.29
C TRP A 179 7.45 -10.36 0.71
N SER A 180 8.47 -9.75 0.11
CA SER A 180 9.86 -9.93 0.52
C SER A 180 10.74 -8.78 0.06
N LYS A 181 11.69 -8.40 0.90
CA LYS A 181 12.73 -7.40 0.59
C LYS A 181 14.10 -8.02 0.30
N VAL A 182 14.20 -9.35 0.42
CA VAL A 182 15.46 -10.09 0.34
C VAL A 182 15.46 -11.22 -0.69
N CYS A 183 14.36 -11.43 -1.39
CA CYS A 183 14.29 -12.33 -2.54
C CYS A 183 13.34 -11.74 -3.60
N LYS A 184 13.38 -12.30 -4.81
CA LYS A 184 12.55 -11.87 -5.92
C LYS A 184 11.87 -13.08 -6.55
N GLN A 185 10.57 -13.02 -6.73
CA GLN A 185 9.80 -14.02 -7.45
C GLN A 185 9.88 -13.83 -8.96
N ALA A 186 9.48 -14.89 -9.67
CA ALA A 186 9.34 -14.90 -11.12
C ALA A 186 7.88 -15.14 -11.59
N ALA A 187 6.96 -15.49 -10.66
CA ALA A 187 5.58 -15.80 -11.01
C ALA A 187 4.71 -14.53 -11.07
N PRO A 188 3.68 -14.47 -11.93
CA PRO A 188 2.74 -13.34 -12.00
C PRO A 188 1.79 -13.34 -10.79
N THR A 189 1.25 -12.18 -10.43
CA THR A 189 0.04 -12.10 -9.61
C THR A 189 -1.12 -12.72 -10.37
N THR A 190 -1.90 -13.57 -9.71
CA THR A 190 -2.93 -14.39 -10.38
C THR A 190 -4.24 -14.37 -9.61
N PHE A 191 -5.34 -14.07 -10.31
CA PHE A 191 -6.73 -14.24 -9.85
C PHE A 191 -7.28 -15.50 -10.51
N MET A 192 -7.67 -16.49 -9.72
CA MET A 192 -8.08 -17.82 -10.20
C MET A 192 -9.55 -18.04 -9.94
N GLY A 193 -10.31 -18.18 -11.02
CA GLY A 193 -11.73 -18.55 -11.02
C GLY A 193 -11.96 -19.94 -11.60
N GLU A 194 -13.22 -20.40 -11.59
CA GLU A 194 -13.60 -21.72 -12.08
C GLU A 194 -13.52 -21.84 -13.62
N ASP A 195 -13.66 -20.70 -14.35
CA ASP A 195 -13.69 -20.69 -15.81
C ASP A 195 -12.46 -20.03 -16.43
N GLY A 196 -11.50 -19.57 -15.62
CA GLY A 196 -10.27 -18.96 -16.11
C GLY A 196 -9.47 -18.25 -15.02
N SER A 197 -8.48 -17.48 -15.46
CA SER A 197 -7.62 -16.69 -14.56
C SER A 197 -7.29 -15.34 -15.17
N ILE A 198 -7.04 -14.33 -14.30
CA ILE A 198 -6.45 -13.06 -14.69
C ILE A 198 -5.02 -13.02 -14.14
N LEU A 199 -4.05 -12.66 -14.96
CA LEU A 199 -2.64 -12.59 -14.63
C LEU A 199 -2.15 -11.15 -14.77
N LEU A 200 -1.30 -10.71 -13.83
CA LEU A 200 -0.58 -9.43 -13.89
C LEU A 200 0.91 -9.69 -13.86
N ASP A 201 1.67 -8.92 -14.60
CA ASP A 201 3.14 -9.02 -14.61
C ASP A 201 3.78 -8.56 -13.29
N ASP A 202 3.22 -7.56 -12.64
CA ASP A 202 3.73 -7.01 -11.36
C ASP A 202 2.62 -6.22 -10.65
N ILE A 203 2.29 -6.57 -9.40
CA ILE A 203 1.25 -5.88 -8.63
C ILE A 203 1.65 -4.46 -8.23
N ASN A 204 2.93 -4.20 -8.05
CA ASN A 204 3.44 -2.89 -7.68
C ASN A 204 3.50 -1.90 -8.87
N HIS A 205 3.74 -2.43 -10.08
CA HIS A 205 3.80 -1.65 -11.31
C HIS A 205 3.22 -2.47 -12.46
N ILE A 206 1.90 -2.50 -12.56
CA ILE A 206 1.17 -3.25 -13.59
C ILE A 206 1.45 -2.61 -14.95
N ARG A 207 1.93 -3.41 -15.91
CA ARG A 207 2.16 -3.00 -17.30
C ARG A 207 1.34 -3.80 -18.27
N ARG A 208 1.00 -5.05 -17.90
CA ARG A 208 0.24 -5.97 -18.72
C ARG A 208 -0.73 -6.78 -17.87
N ILE A 209 -1.91 -7.02 -18.42
CA ILE A 209 -2.98 -7.81 -17.81
C ILE A 209 -3.44 -8.84 -18.83
N TRP A 210 -3.49 -10.11 -18.46
CA TRP A 210 -3.97 -11.18 -19.33
C TRP A 210 -5.17 -11.88 -18.71
N LEU A 211 -6.14 -12.17 -19.55
CA LEU A 211 -7.24 -13.09 -19.28
C LEU A 211 -6.88 -14.45 -19.90
N VAL A 212 -6.80 -15.49 -19.10
CA VAL A 212 -6.57 -16.88 -19.53
C VAL A 212 -7.86 -17.66 -19.32
N ARG A 213 -8.50 -18.07 -20.39
CA ARG A 213 -9.73 -18.85 -20.34
C ARG A 213 -9.42 -20.31 -20.02
N ARG A 214 -10.40 -21.04 -19.50
CA ARG A 214 -10.30 -22.48 -19.24
C ARG A 214 -9.96 -23.30 -20.48
N SER A 215 -10.30 -22.82 -21.68
CA SER A 215 -9.90 -23.40 -22.96
C SER A 215 -8.38 -23.36 -23.23
N GLY A 216 -7.63 -22.55 -22.50
CA GLY A 216 -6.23 -22.23 -22.76
C GLY A 216 -6.03 -20.98 -23.62
N GLU A 217 -7.08 -20.39 -24.14
CA GLU A 217 -7.02 -19.11 -24.86
C GLU A 217 -6.53 -18.02 -23.90
N THR A 218 -5.55 -17.23 -24.36
CA THR A 218 -5.00 -16.09 -23.61
C THR A 218 -5.23 -14.81 -24.39
N VAL A 219 -5.86 -13.83 -23.73
CA VAL A 219 -6.15 -12.52 -24.28
C VAL A 219 -5.49 -11.46 -23.42
N GLU A 220 -4.70 -10.58 -24.01
CA GLU A 220 -4.18 -9.40 -23.32
C GLU A 220 -5.27 -8.33 -23.22
N LEU A 221 -5.60 -7.92 -21.99
CA LEU A 221 -6.61 -6.89 -21.75
C LEU A 221 -6.06 -5.50 -22.13
N PRO A 222 -6.89 -4.57 -22.61
CA PRO A 222 -6.45 -3.28 -23.14
C PRO A 222 -6.08 -2.31 -22.01
N TYR A 223 -4.98 -2.61 -21.30
CA TYR A 223 -4.38 -1.71 -20.32
C TYR A 223 -3.16 -1.04 -20.92
N ARG A 224 -3.05 0.27 -20.72
CA ARG A 224 -1.85 1.05 -21.02
C ARG A 224 -1.65 2.13 -19.97
N GLU A 225 -0.45 2.18 -19.43
CA GLU A 225 -0.03 3.29 -18.59
C GLU A 225 -0.07 4.61 -19.41
N LYS A 226 -0.83 5.60 -18.90
CA LYS A 226 -1.09 6.85 -19.61
C LYS A 226 -0.05 7.93 -19.31
N LEU A 227 0.67 7.81 -18.20
CA LEU A 227 1.63 8.80 -17.73
C LEU A 227 3.03 8.18 -17.61
N PRO A 228 4.09 8.91 -18.00
CA PRO A 228 5.47 8.41 -17.97
C PRO A 228 5.98 8.18 -16.52
N ASN A 229 5.33 8.79 -15.54
CA ASN A 229 5.58 8.57 -14.12
C ASN A 229 4.24 8.33 -13.42
N ASN A 230 4.03 7.14 -12.90
CA ASN A 230 2.77 6.75 -12.27
C ASN A 230 2.47 7.48 -10.94
N MET A 231 3.47 8.09 -10.28
CA MET A 231 3.24 8.99 -9.14
C MET A 231 2.43 10.23 -9.51
N MET A 232 2.37 10.61 -10.78
CA MET A 232 1.54 11.73 -11.23
C MET A 232 0.04 11.45 -11.11
N TYR A 233 -0.40 10.20 -11.07
CA TYR A 233 -1.81 9.87 -10.89
C TYR A 233 -2.30 10.29 -9.50
N GLU A 234 -1.54 9.96 -8.45
CA GLU A 234 -1.90 10.31 -7.07
C GLU A 234 -1.89 11.83 -6.86
N LEU A 235 -0.91 12.54 -7.42
CA LEU A 235 -0.84 14.01 -7.36
C LEU A 235 -2.05 14.66 -8.06
N ARG A 236 -2.47 14.14 -9.22
CA ARG A 236 -3.65 14.64 -9.94
C ARG A 236 -4.94 14.39 -9.17
N GLU A 237 -5.10 13.20 -8.60
CA GLU A 237 -6.28 12.87 -7.81
C GLU A 237 -6.33 13.71 -6.53
N PHE A 238 -5.20 13.88 -5.83
CA PHE A 238 -5.09 14.75 -4.67
C PHE A 238 -5.46 16.21 -4.97
N ALA A 239 -4.88 16.77 -6.03
CA ALA A 239 -5.23 18.11 -6.50
C ALA A 239 -6.71 18.23 -6.91
N GLY A 240 -7.28 17.19 -7.50
CA GLY A 240 -8.70 17.13 -7.85
C GLY A 240 -9.62 17.19 -6.63
N TYR A 241 -9.30 16.45 -5.55
CA TYR A 241 -10.06 16.53 -4.29
C TYR A 241 -9.99 17.93 -3.66
N ILE A 242 -8.81 18.56 -3.67
CA ILE A 242 -8.64 19.92 -3.17
C ILE A 242 -9.48 20.91 -3.99
N ALA A 243 -9.39 20.85 -5.32
CA ALA A 243 -10.08 21.77 -6.21
C ALA A 243 -11.62 21.63 -6.15
N SER A 244 -12.12 20.40 -5.93
CA SER A 244 -13.56 20.13 -5.82
C SER A 244 -14.10 20.32 -4.41
N GLY A 245 -13.26 20.47 -3.38
CA GLY A 245 -13.66 20.51 -1.98
C GLY A 245 -14.26 19.19 -1.47
N THR A 246 -14.03 18.07 -2.17
CA THR A 246 -14.55 16.75 -1.79
C THR A 246 -13.53 15.93 -1.01
N GLN A 247 -14.03 14.97 -0.20
CA GLN A 247 -13.18 14.05 0.57
C GLN A 247 -12.93 12.75 -0.21
N PRO A 248 -11.72 12.16 -0.13
CA PRO A 248 -11.38 10.90 -0.75
C PRO A 248 -11.92 9.69 0.04
N GLU A 249 -13.24 9.61 0.23
CA GLU A 249 -13.90 8.66 1.16
C GLU A 249 -13.51 7.20 0.89
N LYS A 250 -13.55 6.77 -0.38
CA LYS A 250 -13.17 5.39 -0.74
C LYS A 250 -11.69 5.13 -0.46
N ARG A 251 -10.80 6.06 -0.86
CA ARG A 251 -9.35 5.91 -0.67
C ARG A 251 -9.00 5.85 0.81
N ASN A 252 -9.59 6.73 1.61
CA ASN A 252 -9.38 6.76 3.05
C ASN A 252 -9.91 5.50 3.74
N ARG A 253 -11.06 4.98 3.30
CA ARG A 253 -11.58 3.70 3.79
C ARG A 253 -10.63 2.55 3.45
N ASP A 254 -10.13 2.47 2.21
CA ASP A 254 -9.20 1.44 1.79
C ASP A 254 -7.88 1.52 2.60
N SER A 255 -7.35 2.73 2.86
CA SER A 255 -6.17 2.93 3.72
C SER A 255 -6.41 2.49 5.17
N ILE A 256 -7.57 2.80 5.76
CA ILE A 256 -7.94 2.35 7.11
C ILE A 256 -7.97 0.81 7.19
N LEU A 257 -8.59 0.15 6.21
CA LEU A 257 -8.67 -1.31 6.17
C LEU A 257 -7.30 -1.95 5.91
N THR A 258 -6.47 -1.35 5.06
CA THR A 258 -5.11 -1.79 4.80
C THR A 258 -4.26 -1.72 6.07
N ALA A 259 -4.31 -0.59 6.78
CA ALA A 259 -3.63 -0.43 8.06
C ALA A 259 -4.08 -1.48 9.09
N ALA A 260 -5.39 -1.79 9.15
CA ALA A 260 -5.93 -2.82 10.05
C ALA A 260 -5.38 -4.22 9.73
N VAL A 261 -5.33 -4.60 8.43
CA VAL A 261 -4.77 -5.89 8.00
C VAL A 261 -3.27 -5.97 8.30
N ILE A 262 -2.51 -4.92 8.02
CA ILE A 262 -1.08 -4.85 8.30
C ILE A 262 -0.81 -4.91 9.82
N GLU A 263 -1.57 -4.18 10.63
CA GLU A 263 -1.47 -4.19 12.08
C GLU A 263 -1.72 -5.60 12.65
N GLU A 264 -2.77 -6.28 12.20
CA GLU A 264 -3.08 -7.65 12.61
C GLU A 264 -2.00 -8.65 12.16
N ALA A 265 -1.53 -8.56 10.92
CA ALA A 265 -0.44 -9.38 10.42
C ALA A 265 0.85 -9.18 11.24
N ARG A 266 1.22 -7.94 11.54
CA ARG A 266 2.38 -7.61 12.40
C ARG A 266 2.23 -8.20 13.80
N ARG A 267 1.04 -8.11 14.40
CA ARG A 267 0.74 -8.69 15.72
C ARG A 267 0.96 -10.19 15.73
N GLN A 268 0.52 -10.91 14.70
CA GLN A 268 0.67 -12.37 14.57
C GLN A 268 2.13 -12.79 14.35
N THR A 269 2.90 -12.02 13.59
CA THR A 269 4.29 -12.33 13.23
C THR A 269 5.32 -11.81 14.22
N GLY A 270 4.90 -11.11 15.28
CA GLY A 270 5.82 -10.51 16.26
C GLY A 270 6.61 -9.32 15.71
N THR A 271 6.16 -8.70 14.61
CA THR A 271 6.80 -7.50 14.04
C THR A 271 6.34 -6.27 14.82
N THR A 272 7.12 -5.87 15.82
CA THR A 272 6.82 -4.76 16.72
C THR A 272 7.81 -3.61 16.54
N PHE A 273 7.39 -2.41 16.94
CA PHE A 273 8.24 -1.22 16.98
C PHE A 273 8.15 -0.58 18.37
N ASP A 274 9.24 -0.01 18.84
CA ASP A 274 9.31 0.60 20.16
C ASP A 274 8.33 1.78 20.26
N GLY A 275 7.53 1.79 21.32
CA GLY A 275 6.59 2.88 21.62
C GLY A 275 5.25 2.82 20.89
N LEU A 276 4.92 1.70 20.22
CA LEU A 276 3.63 1.50 19.51
C LEU A 276 2.89 0.27 20.01
#